data_6828ccf64a0c94d5ae8b59d8605e6bc1
#
_entry.id   6828ccf64a0c94d5ae8b59d8605e6bc1
#
_cell.length_a   1.000
_cell.length_b   1.000
_cell.length_c   1.000
_cell.angle_alpha   90.00
_cell.angle_beta   90.00
_cell.angle_gamma   90.00
#
_symmetry.space_group_name_H-M   'P 1'
#
loop_
_entity.id
_entity.type
_entity.pdbx_description
1 polymer ?
#
loop_
_entity_poly.entity_id
_entity_poly.type
_entity_poly.pdbx_seq_one_letter_code
_entity_poly.pdbx_strand_id
1 'polypeptide(L)'
;MAQFMNFESTISKTGNGFIQVPIFEQQILDLVGKRGMLLQRIPAKKATGNPTRYFEKQPSTKSAAFQDPHALAANKFNAKRVEKAAFIKAITNEIEFSHFDREVGQQQGIWTGLTVEDVQDMVKDLLTLQDAKVWNGNDTSLSESTTNEYVGLLTQITQTGVIAESTKICDAIRTEVARLSARTDYDVKPSIIVVNPLTYDLIEQEEQDRPTNVKQYTVDMTAGTKVRGVMTAMGVLPIIPDPYLPLADAGSGKKAHKVAILSENLLTRYYVGSDKPRIFGFGMGDETLNEKYMALQYDCIVAKGAEYAHTILTKTV
;
A
#
# COMPACT_ATOMS: atom_id res chain seq x y z
N MET A 1 -24.38 18.49 4.51
CA MET A 1 -24.94 18.87 3.20
C MET A 1 -24.48 20.29 2.91
N ALA A 2 -23.48 20.48 2.09
CA ALA A 2 -23.11 21.81 1.62
C ALA A 2 -24.18 22.29 0.66
N GLN A 3 -24.88 23.35 1.02
CA GLN A 3 -25.77 24.04 0.10
C GLN A 3 -24.90 24.70 -0.97
N PHE A 4 -24.94 24.18 -2.19
CA PHE A 4 -24.44 24.93 -3.34
C PHE A 4 -25.26 26.22 -3.43
N MET A 5 -24.62 27.36 -3.24
CA MET A 5 -25.26 28.65 -3.45
C MET A 5 -25.66 28.73 -4.92
N ASN A 6 -26.96 28.85 -5.14
CA ASN A 6 -27.53 29.02 -6.46
C ASN A 6 -27.03 30.37 -7.03
N PHE A 7 -26.30 30.34 -8.13
CA PHE A 7 -25.68 31.51 -8.78
C PHE A 7 -26.70 32.63 -9.06
N GLU A 8 -27.94 32.27 -9.33
CA GLU A 8 -29.05 33.19 -9.55
C GLU A 8 -29.47 34.02 -8.32
N SER A 9 -29.23 33.50 -7.11
CA SER A 9 -29.64 34.21 -5.88
C SER A 9 -28.67 35.32 -5.49
N THR A 10 -27.45 35.31 -6.00
CA THR A 10 -26.40 36.29 -5.64
C THR A 10 -26.45 37.52 -6.52
N ILE A 11 -26.90 37.39 -7.79
CA ILE A 11 -26.99 38.49 -8.75
C ILE A 11 -28.21 39.38 -8.48
N SER A 12 -29.30 38.83 -7.92
CA SER A 12 -30.58 39.56 -7.74
C SER A 12 -30.62 40.49 -6.54
N LYS A 13 -29.63 40.49 -5.67
CA LYS A 13 -29.68 41.28 -4.38
C LYS A 13 -28.85 42.54 -4.36
N THR A 14 -28.07 42.81 -5.38
CA THR A 14 -27.29 44.06 -5.51
C THR A 14 -28.06 45.06 -6.38
N GLY A 15 -29.07 45.67 -5.78
CA GLY A 15 -29.80 46.77 -6.43
C GLY A 15 -28.96 48.02 -6.51
N ASN A 16 -28.03 48.15 -7.45
CA ASN A 16 -27.38 49.39 -7.91
C ASN A 16 -26.36 49.15 -9.03
N GLY A 17 -26.64 48.24 -9.96
CA GLY A 17 -25.88 48.20 -11.20
C GLY A 17 -24.38 47.78 -11.08
N PHE A 18 -23.92 47.29 -9.95
CA PHE A 18 -22.60 46.71 -9.79
C PHE A 18 -22.65 45.19 -10.06
N ILE A 19 -21.98 44.78 -11.09
CA ILE A 19 -21.69 43.34 -11.33
C ILE A 19 -20.59 42.94 -10.34
N GLN A 20 -20.99 42.27 -9.26
CA GLN A 20 -20.01 41.59 -8.41
C GLN A 20 -19.55 40.31 -9.13
N VAL A 21 -18.35 40.33 -9.66
CA VAL A 21 -17.68 39.09 -10.09
C VAL A 21 -17.34 38.29 -8.82
N PRO A 22 -17.82 37.04 -8.67
CA PRO A 22 -17.45 36.24 -7.52
C PRO A 22 -15.92 36.05 -7.54
N ILE A 23 -15.28 36.51 -6.48
CA ILE A 23 -13.84 36.30 -6.27
C ILE A 23 -13.72 34.87 -5.77
N PHE A 24 -13.23 33.98 -6.62
CA PHE A 24 -12.88 32.64 -6.20
C PHE A 24 -11.57 32.68 -5.39
N GLU A 25 -11.53 31.94 -4.32
CA GLU A 25 -10.32 31.75 -3.55
C GLU A 25 -9.28 31.07 -4.44
N GLN A 26 -8.10 31.69 -4.59
CA GLN A 26 -7.06 31.18 -5.50
C GLN A 26 -6.30 29.97 -4.96
N GLN A 27 -6.52 29.61 -3.70
CA GLN A 27 -5.93 28.44 -3.05
C GLN A 27 -6.99 27.39 -2.79
N ILE A 28 -6.96 26.32 -3.57
CA ILE A 28 -7.69 25.09 -3.25
C ILE A 28 -6.87 24.32 -2.24
N LEU A 29 -7.38 24.17 -1.02
CA LEU A 29 -6.76 23.32 0.00
C LEU A 29 -6.91 21.85 -0.42
N ASP A 30 -5.79 21.22 -0.72
CA ASP A 30 -5.72 19.81 -1.08
C ASP A 30 -5.96 18.92 0.16
N LEU A 31 -7.22 18.54 0.37
CA LEU A 31 -7.63 17.62 1.43
C LEU A 31 -7.95 16.22 0.91
N VAL A 32 -7.85 16.01 -0.41
CA VAL A 32 -8.24 14.76 -1.06
C VAL A 32 -7.04 13.85 -1.24
N GLY A 33 -7.20 12.58 -0.91
CA GLY A 33 -6.25 11.53 -1.24
C GLY A 33 -5.09 11.38 -0.25
N LYS A 34 -5.38 10.73 0.89
CA LYS A 34 -4.31 10.28 1.81
C LYS A 34 -3.56 9.10 1.19
N ARG A 35 -2.23 9.21 1.10
CA ARG A 35 -1.37 8.15 0.57
C ARG A 35 -1.06 7.08 1.63
N GLY A 36 -1.00 5.83 1.18
CA GLY A 36 -0.48 4.72 1.99
C GLY A 36 1.04 4.80 2.14
N MET A 37 1.55 4.33 3.26
CA MET A 37 2.98 4.36 3.52
C MET A 37 3.71 3.10 3.02
N LEU A 38 3.01 1.98 2.90
CA LEU A 38 3.63 0.71 2.52
C LEU A 38 4.17 0.72 1.09
N LEU A 39 3.36 1.19 0.13
CA LEU A 39 3.73 1.17 -1.29
C LEU A 39 4.99 1.96 -1.58
N GLN A 40 5.22 3.06 -0.86
CA GLN A 40 6.41 3.90 -1.02
C GLN A 40 7.70 3.20 -0.57
N ARG A 41 7.59 2.17 0.26
CA ARG A 41 8.73 1.41 0.80
C ARG A 41 9.02 0.13 0.00
N ILE A 42 8.07 -0.35 -0.78
CA ILE A 42 8.25 -1.55 -1.59
C ILE A 42 9.21 -1.25 -2.77
N PRO A 43 10.32 -1.97 -2.90
CA PRO A 43 11.24 -1.76 -4.01
C PRO A 43 10.59 -2.08 -5.35
N ALA A 44 10.69 -1.14 -6.29
CA ALA A 44 10.17 -1.29 -7.64
C ALA A 44 11.24 -1.94 -8.55
N LYS A 45 10.81 -2.90 -9.38
CA LYS A 45 11.65 -3.57 -10.40
C LYS A 45 10.92 -3.61 -11.73
N LYS A 46 11.66 -3.38 -12.80
CA LYS A 46 11.14 -3.53 -14.16
C LYS A 46 10.82 -5.00 -14.44
N ALA A 47 9.61 -5.26 -14.93
CA ALA A 47 9.19 -6.57 -15.36
C ALA A 47 9.88 -6.97 -16.68
N THR A 48 10.17 -8.25 -16.85
CA THR A 48 10.76 -8.79 -18.07
C THR A 48 9.72 -9.29 -19.08
N GLY A 49 8.47 -9.42 -18.66
CA GLY A 49 7.36 -9.89 -19.49
C GLY A 49 6.04 -9.89 -18.71
N ASN A 50 4.98 -10.33 -19.35
CA ASN A 50 3.68 -10.58 -18.73
C ASN A 50 3.20 -11.99 -19.08
N PRO A 51 3.12 -12.93 -18.08
CA PRO A 51 3.46 -12.74 -16.67
C PRO A 51 4.96 -12.51 -16.41
N THR A 52 5.27 -11.74 -15.36
CA THR A 52 6.66 -11.68 -14.88
C THR A 52 6.98 -12.93 -14.10
N ARG A 53 8.16 -13.53 -14.38
CA ARG A 53 8.59 -14.80 -13.75
C ARG A 53 9.70 -14.55 -12.75
N TYR A 54 9.65 -15.26 -11.64
CA TYR A 54 10.68 -15.19 -10.61
C TYR A 54 10.88 -16.56 -9.96
N PHE A 55 12.05 -16.76 -9.34
CA PHE A 55 12.38 -18.01 -8.68
C PHE A 55 12.40 -17.81 -7.17
N GLU A 56 11.81 -18.74 -6.46
CA GLU A 56 11.92 -18.86 -5.01
C GLU A 56 12.72 -20.11 -4.66
N LYS A 57 13.69 -19.94 -3.75
CA LYS A 57 14.42 -21.08 -3.21
C LYS A 57 13.56 -21.75 -2.15
N GLN A 58 13.42 -23.05 -2.23
CA GLN A 58 12.81 -23.85 -1.17
C GLN A 58 13.88 -24.51 -0.30
N PRO A 59 13.56 -24.90 0.95
CA PRO A 59 14.48 -25.64 1.78
C PRO A 59 14.87 -26.91 1.06
N SER A 60 16.17 -27.12 0.96
CA SER A 60 16.71 -28.38 0.44
C SER A 60 16.95 -29.35 1.59
N THR A 61 16.92 -30.63 1.30
CA THR A 61 17.30 -31.65 2.28
C THR A 61 18.77 -31.40 2.67
N LYS A 62 19.02 -31.24 3.98
CA LYS A 62 20.39 -31.08 4.49
C LYS A 62 21.14 -32.37 4.20
N SER A 63 22.11 -32.31 3.30
CA SER A 63 22.91 -33.44 2.89
C SER A 63 24.32 -33.42 3.48
N ALA A 64 24.71 -32.29 4.10
CA ALA A 64 26.00 -32.20 4.79
C ALA A 64 26.03 -33.10 6.02
N ALA A 65 27.05 -33.94 6.12
CA ALA A 65 27.28 -34.80 7.28
C ALA A 65 28.75 -34.81 7.65
N PHE A 66 29.04 -34.99 8.93
CA PHE A 66 30.41 -35.27 9.37
C PHE A 66 30.81 -36.68 8.91
N GLN A 67 32.02 -36.79 8.43
CA GLN A 67 32.55 -38.05 7.94
C GLN A 67 33.94 -38.32 8.55
N ASP A 68 34.33 -39.60 8.53
CA ASP A 68 35.67 -39.98 8.91
C ASP A 68 36.70 -39.35 7.96
N PRO A 69 37.71 -38.62 8.48
CA PRO A 69 38.75 -38.02 7.64
C PRO A 69 39.50 -39.03 6.75
N HIS A 70 39.50 -40.28 7.12
CA HIS A 70 40.16 -41.36 6.39
C HIS A 70 39.25 -42.08 5.37
N ALA A 71 37.93 -41.82 5.43
CA ALA A 71 36.93 -42.44 4.55
C ALA A 71 35.93 -41.40 4.03
N LEU A 72 36.41 -40.47 3.20
CA LEU A 72 35.61 -39.37 2.67
C LEU A 72 34.65 -39.87 1.57
N ALA A 73 33.36 -39.70 1.76
CA ALA A 73 32.33 -39.89 0.75
C ALA A 73 31.61 -38.58 0.48
N ALA A 74 31.48 -38.18 -0.78
CA ALA A 74 30.79 -36.94 -1.15
C ALA A 74 29.27 -37.10 -1.05
N ASN A 75 28.63 -36.24 -0.25
CA ASN A 75 27.18 -36.13 -0.21
C ASN A 75 26.71 -35.18 -1.32
N LYS A 76 25.72 -35.61 -2.09
CA LYS A 76 25.14 -34.79 -3.16
C LYS A 76 24.12 -33.82 -2.61
N PHE A 77 24.31 -32.53 -2.90
CA PHE A 77 23.39 -31.47 -2.56
C PHE A 77 22.57 -31.04 -3.80
N ASN A 78 21.28 -31.03 -3.67
CA ASN A 78 20.35 -30.53 -4.71
C ASN A 78 19.61 -29.30 -4.21
N ALA A 79 19.84 -28.14 -4.83
CA ALA A 79 19.10 -26.94 -4.55
C ALA A 79 17.68 -27.01 -5.18
N LYS A 80 16.66 -26.85 -4.36
CA LYS A 80 15.28 -26.75 -4.85
C LYS A 80 14.94 -25.30 -5.18
N ARG A 81 14.46 -25.07 -6.39
CA ARG A 81 13.97 -23.77 -6.86
C ARG A 81 12.59 -23.98 -7.48
N VAL A 82 11.65 -23.12 -7.13
CA VAL A 82 10.31 -23.12 -7.73
C VAL A 82 10.17 -21.84 -8.53
N GLU A 83 9.77 -21.99 -9.78
CA GLU A 83 9.38 -20.87 -10.63
C GLU A 83 7.97 -20.45 -10.27
N LYS A 84 7.80 -19.14 -10.05
CA LYS A 84 6.52 -18.50 -9.84
C LYS A 84 6.31 -17.39 -10.86
N ALA A 85 5.07 -17.11 -11.20
CA ALA A 85 4.72 -16.08 -12.14
C ALA A 85 3.72 -15.10 -11.49
N ALA A 86 3.74 -13.86 -11.95
CA ALA A 86 2.76 -12.84 -11.54
C ALA A 86 2.30 -12.03 -12.75
N PHE A 87 0.99 -11.94 -12.94
CA PHE A 87 0.38 -11.13 -13.99
C PHE A 87 0.39 -9.66 -13.61
N ILE A 88 0.76 -8.83 -14.58
CA ILE A 88 0.77 -7.37 -14.45
C ILE A 88 -0.64 -6.88 -14.74
N LYS A 89 -1.11 -5.96 -13.90
CA LYS A 89 -2.42 -5.33 -14.01
C LYS A 89 -2.28 -3.90 -14.49
N ALA A 90 -3.34 -3.38 -15.11
CA ALA A 90 -3.42 -2.00 -15.55
C ALA A 90 -4.36 -1.23 -14.63
N ILE A 91 -3.89 -0.07 -14.16
CA ILE A 91 -4.73 0.91 -13.47
C ILE A 91 -4.81 2.12 -14.37
N THR A 92 -6.02 2.56 -14.63
CA THR A 92 -6.31 3.71 -15.49
C THR A 92 -7.28 4.65 -14.80
N ASN A 93 -7.09 5.93 -15.02
CA ASN A 93 -8.06 6.96 -14.66
C ASN A 93 -8.08 7.99 -15.79
N GLU A 94 -9.26 8.52 -16.13
CA GLU A 94 -9.45 9.44 -17.25
C GLU A 94 -10.23 10.66 -16.77
N ILE A 95 -9.85 11.81 -17.29
CA ILE A 95 -10.56 13.07 -17.12
C ILE A 95 -10.83 13.70 -18.48
N GLU A 96 -12.01 14.28 -18.65
CA GLU A 96 -12.47 14.88 -19.89
C GLU A 96 -12.89 16.32 -19.65
N PHE A 97 -12.39 17.23 -20.49
CA PHE A 97 -12.71 18.65 -20.44
C PHE A 97 -13.47 19.06 -21.69
N SER A 98 -14.60 19.76 -21.51
CA SER A 98 -15.34 20.36 -22.60
C SER A 98 -14.56 21.55 -23.21
N HIS A 99 -14.55 21.65 -24.54
CA HIS A 99 -13.95 22.80 -25.21
C HIS A 99 -14.60 24.12 -24.78
N PHE A 100 -15.92 24.12 -24.54
CA PHE A 100 -16.65 25.30 -24.07
C PHE A 100 -16.14 25.77 -22.69
N ASP A 101 -15.98 24.87 -21.74
CA ASP A 101 -15.49 25.20 -20.39
C ASP A 101 -14.04 25.72 -20.46
N ARG A 102 -13.24 25.18 -21.36
CA ARG A 102 -11.89 25.68 -21.63
C ARG A 102 -11.89 27.12 -22.14
N GLU A 103 -12.71 27.44 -23.14
CA GLU A 103 -12.81 28.80 -23.68
C GLU A 103 -13.29 29.81 -22.64
N VAL A 104 -14.30 29.45 -21.86
CA VAL A 104 -14.79 30.26 -20.74
C VAL A 104 -13.70 30.45 -19.67
N GLY A 105 -13.03 29.39 -19.29
CA GLY A 105 -11.95 29.45 -18.29
C GLY A 105 -10.75 30.26 -18.76
N GLN A 106 -10.40 30.21 -20.05
CA GLN A 106 -9.35 31.03 -20.64
C GLN A 106 -9.72 32.54 -20.62
N GLN A 107 -10.96 32.87 -20.94
CA GLN A 107 -11.44 34.23 -20.85
C GLN A 107 -11.42 34.78 -19.42
N GLN A 108 -11.67 33.93 -18.47
CA GLN A 108 -11.61 34.28 -17.03
C GLN A 108 -10.18 34.26 -16.47
N GLY A 109 -9.20 33.77 -17.21
CA GLY A 109 -7.81 33.67 -16.75
C GLY A 109 -7.54 32.58 -15.71
N ILE A 110 -8.50 31.68 -15.46
CA ILE A 110 -8.44 30.65 -14.39
C ILE A 110 -8.09 29.28 -14.95
N TRP A 111 -8.31 29.04 -16.24
CA TRP A 111 -8.25 27.72 -16.86
C TRP A 111 -6.95 26.95 -16.65
N THR A 112 -5.81 27.61 -16.77
CA THR A 112 -4.50 26.92 -16.70
C THR A 112 -4.23 26.31 -15.33
N GLY A 113 -4.70 26.97 -14.26
CA GLY A 113 -4.57 26.45 -12.89
C GLY A 113 -5.48 25.25 -12.65
N LEU A 114 -6.76 25.35 -12.99
CA LEU A 114 -7.76 24.30 -12.78
C LEU A 114 -7.40 23.00 -13.53
N THR A 115 -6.99 23.08 -14.79
CA THR A 115 -6.63 21.88 -15.56
C THR A 115 -5.46 21.12 -14.94
N VAL A 116 -4.46 21.83 -14.42
CA VAL A 116 -3.31 21.19 -13.77
C VAL A 116 -3.71 20.53 -12.45
N GLU A 117 -4.56 21.18 -11.67
CA GLU A 117 -5.07 20.64 -10.39
C GLU A 117 -5.92 19.39 -10.62
N ASP A 118 -6.85 19.44 -11.59
CA ASP A 118 -7.72 18.30 -11.94
C ASP A 118 -6.91 17.09 -12.42
N VAL A 119 -5.86 17.32 -13.23
CA VAL A 119 -4.95 16.24 -13.66
C VAL A 119 -4.15 15.69 -12.47
N GLN A 120 -3.73 16.54 -11.54
CA GLN A 120 -3.06 16.07 -10.32
C GLN A 120 -4.01 15.23 -9.45
N ASP A 121 -5.25 15.65 -9.31
CA ASP A 121 -6.25 14.91 -8.53
C ASP A 121 -6.60 13.58 -9.19
N MET A 122 -6.68 13.52 -10.52
CA MET A 122 -6.81 12.27 -11.26
C MET A 122 -5.67 11.28 -10.95
N VAL A 123 -4.42 11.77 -10.91
CA VAL A 123 -3.26 10.94 -10.56
C VAL A 123 -3.29 10.52 -9.09
N LYS A 124 -3.69 11.42 -8.18
CA LYS A 124 -3.84 11.08 -6.75
C LYS A 124 -4.90 10.01 -6.52
N ASP A 125 -6.02 10.09 -7.20
CA ASP A 125 -7.08 9.08 -7.11
C ASP A 125 -6.58 7.71 -7.59
N LEU A 126 -5.87 7.65 -8.72
CA LEU A 126 -5.24 6.42 -9.19
C LEU A 126 -4.28 5.83 -8.15
N LEU A 127 -3.43 6.66 -7.55
CA LEU A 127 -2.48 6.23 -6.53
C LEU A 127 -3.16 5.80 -5.22
N THR A 128 -4.26 6.45 -4.85
CA THR A 128 -5.08 6.10 -3.69
C THR A 128 -5.75 4.74 -3.86
N LEU A 129 -6.29 4.48 -5.06
CA LEU A 129 -6.83 3.17 -5.42
C LEU A 129 -5.73 2.10 -5.36
N GLN A 130 -4.54 2.40 -5.86
CA GLN A 130 -3.40 1.49 -5.79
C GLN A 130 -3.04 1.15 -4.34
N ASP A 131 -2.91 2.16 -3.45
CA ASP A 131 -2.62 1.96 -2.03
C ASP A 131 -3.66 1.06 -1.34
N ALA A 132 -4.96 1.24 -1.66
CA ALA A 132 -6.03 0.41 -1.12
C ALA A 132 -5.97 -1.04 -1.63
N LYS A 133 -5.75 -1.22 -2.94
CA LYS A 133 -5.75 -2.54 -3.57
C LYS A 133 -4.48 -3.36 -3.32
N VAL A 134 -3.40 -2.74 -2.87
CA VAL A 134 -2.22 -3.45 -2.35
C VAL A 134 -2.60 -4.41 -1.22
N TRP A 135 -3.48 -3.98 -0.33
CA TRP A 135 -3.92 -4.80 0.81
C TRP A 135 -5.06 -5.75 0.45
N ASN A 136 -6.08 -5.24 -0.22
CA ASN A 136 -7.37 -5.91 -0.41
C ASN A 136 -7.78 -5.96 -1.89
N GLY A 137 -6.91 -6.43 -2.76
CA GLY A 137 -7.27 -6.70 -4.15
C GLY A 137 -8.10 -7.99 -4.27
N ASN A 138 -8.99 -8.03 -5.26
CA ASN A 138 -9.97 -9.11 -5.44
C ASN A 138 -9.44 -10.33 -6.19
N ASP A 139 -8.26 -10.26 -6.81
CA ASP A 139 -7.68 -11.43 -7.48
C ASP A 139 -7.16 -12.43 -6.45
N THR A 140 -7.28 -13.72 -6.76
CA THR A 140 -6.95 -14.81 -5.85
C THR A 140 -5.64 -15.51 -6.18
N SER A 141 -5.14 -15.35 -7.41
CA SER A 141 -3.93 -16.03 -7.88
C SER A 141 -2.99 -15.11 -8.62
N LEU A 142 -1.70 -15.15 -8.26
CA LEU A 142 -0.66 -14.41 -8.98
C LEU A 142 -0.38 -15.01 -10.37
N SER A 143 -0.50 -16.32 -10.52
CA SER A 143 -0.16 -17.07 -11.76
C SER A 143 -1.32 -17.18 -12.74
N GLU A 144 -2.53 -16.88 -12.29
CA GLU A 144 -3.75 -16.92 -13.11
C GLU A 144 -4.51 -15.62 -12.89
N SER A 145 -4.71 -14.84 -13.93
CA SER A 145 -5.47 -13.59 -13.85
C SER A 145 -6.97 -13.89 -13.89
N THR A 146 -7.61 -13.95 -12.73
CA THR A 146 -9.05 -14.17 -12.60
C THR A 146 -9.86 -12.88 -12.63
N THR A 147 -9.25 -11.78 -12.16
CA THR A 147 -9.83 -10.44 -12.18
C THR A 147 -8.82 -9.41 -12.68
N ASN A 148 -9.28 -8.19 -12.96
CA ASN A 148 -8.42 -7.10 -13.40
C ASN A 148 -7.70 -6.39 -12.24
N GLU A 149 -7.97 -6.76 -11.00
CA GLU A 149 -7.36 -6.17 -9.82
C GLU A 149 -6.07 -6.90 -9.38
N TYR A 150 -5.38 -6.35 -8.39
CA TYR A 150 -4.25 -7.02 -7.77
C TYR A 150 -4.68 -8.25 -6.96
N VAL A 151 -3.72 -9.13 -6.74
CA VAL A 151 -3.80 -10.06 -5.61
C VAL A 151 -3.35 -9.31 -4.37
N GLY A 152 -4.27 -9.02 -3.45
CA GLY A 152 -3.97 -8.28 -2.23
C GLY A 152 -2.94 -9.00 -1.34
N LEU A 153 -2.12 -8.26 -0.60
CA LEU A 153 -1.16 -8.85 0.34
C LEU A 153 -1.85 -9.72 1.40
N LEU A 154 -3.08 -9.37 1.80
CA LEU A 154 -3.87 -10.20 2.73
C LEU A 154 -4.24 -11.57 2.16
N THR A 155 -4.36 -11.68 0.84
CA THR A 155 -4.62 -12.95 0.13
C THR A 155 -3.33 -13.71 -0.15
N GLN A 156 -2.23 -13.01 -0.48
CA GLN A 156 -0.95 -13.62 -0.76
C GLN A 156 -0.32 -14.24 0.48
N ILE A 157 -0.41 -13.56 1.64
CA ILE A 157 0.22 -14.00 2.88
C ILE A 157 -0.65 -15.06 3.55
N THR A 158 -0.17 -16.30 3.54
CA THR A 158 -0.91 -17.45 4.06
C THR A 158 -0.68 -17.68 5.56
N GLN A 159 0.39 -17.11 6.14
CA GLN A 159 0.61 -17.20 7.57
C GLN A 159 -0.27 -16.18 8.31
N THR A 160 -1.26 -16.71 9.01
CA THR A 160 -2.16 -15.93 9.85
C THR A 160 -2.11 -16.43 11.28
N GLY A 161 -2.24 -15.51 12.24
CA GLY A 161 -2.33 -15.83 13.66
C GLY A 161 -3.44 -15.03 14.32
N VAL A 162 -4.07 -15.61 15.34
CA VAL A 162 -5.07 -14.92 16.15
C VAL A 162 -4.43 -14.56 17.49
N ILE A 163 -4.56 -13.30 17.89
CA ILE A 163 -4.12 -12.80 19.18
C ILE A 163 -5.27 -12.98 20.16
N ALA A 164 -5.01 -13.68 21.26
CA ALA A 164 -6.01 -13.85 22.32
C ALA A 164 -6.38 -12.47 22.93
N GLU A 165 -7.62 -12.29 23.33
CA GLU A 165 -8.14 -11.03 23.88
C GLU A 165 -7.32 -10.54 25.09
N SER A 166 -6.84 -11.47 25.92
CA SER A 166 -5.99 -11.20 27.11
C SER A 166 -4.54 -10.84 26.77
N THR A 167 -4.09 -11.07 25.51
CA THR A 167 -2.69 -10.85 25.11
C THR A 167 -2.55 -9.46 24.49
N LYS A 168 -1.55 -8.71 24.94
CA LYS A 168 -1.22 -7.40 24.34
C LYS A 168 -0.61 -7.58 22.97
N ILE A 169 -0.93 -6.67 22.05
CA ILE A 169 -0.47 -6.73 20.64
C ILE A 169 1.05 -6.75 20.55
N CYS A 170 1.74 -5.91 21.33
CA CYS A 170 3.21 -5.86 21.31
C CYS A 170 3.85 -7.19 21.76
N ASP A 171 3.26 -7.91 22.69
CA ASP A 171 3.80 -9.20 23.16
C ASP A 171 3.57 -10.29 22.10
N ALA A 172 2.41 -10.26 21.43
CA ALA A 172 2.14 -11.15 20.30
C ALA A 172 3.11 -10.90 19.15
N ILE A 173 3.42 -9.64 18.82
CA ILE A 173 4.42 -9.27 17.81
C ILE A 173 5.80 -9.85 18.18
N ARG A 174 6.24 -9.66 19.42
CA ARG A 174 7.55 -10.19 19.89
C ARG A 174 7.62 -11.69 19.74
N THR A 175 6.58 -12.40 20.17
CA THR A 175 6.51 -13.86 20.06
C THR A 175 6.54 -14.32 18.62
N GLU A 176 5.81 -13.66 17.74
CA GLU A 176 5.76 -14.02 16.34
C GLU A 176 7.06 -13.74 15.60
N VAL A 177 7.68 -12.58 15.84
CA VAL A 177 9.01 -12.28 15.30
C VAL A 177 10.07 -13.27 15.77
N ALA A 178 10.01 -13.67 17.07
CA ALA A 178 10.90 -14.70 17.59
C ALA A 178 10.66 -16.06 16.90
N ARG A 179 9.39 -16.42 16.65
CA ARG A 179 9.01 -17.65 15.93
C ARG A 179 9.53 -17.64 14.48
N LEU A 180 9.40 -16.51 13.78
CA LEU A 180 9.90 -16.35 12.42
C LEU A 180 11.43 -16.43 12.35
N SER A 181 12.11 -15.76 13.28
CA SER A 181 13.59 -15.74 13.32
C SER A 181 14.21 -17.05 13.82
N ALA A 182 13.48 -17.85 14.57
CA ALA A 182 13.93 -19.15 15.05
C ALA A 182 13.93 -20.25 13.96
N ARG A 183 13.35 -19.98 12.80
CA ARG A 183 13.35 -20.92 11.68
C ARG A 183 14.77 -21.15 11.17
N THR A 184 15.19 -22.41 11.08
CA THR A 184 16.52 -22.79 10.57
C THR A 184 16.54 -23.09 9.08
N ASP A 185 15.36 -23.20 8.45
CA ASP A 185 15.21 -23.55 7.04
C ASP A 185 15.26 -22.34 6.12
N TYR A 186 14.89 -21.17 6.65
CA TYR A 186 14.83 -19.90 5.94
C TYR A 186 15.49 -18.79 6.76
N ASP A 187 16.30 -17.96 6.11
CA ASP A 187 16.82 -16.71 6.71
C ASP A 187 15.78 -15.61 6.58
N VAL A 188 14.83 -15.59 7.51
CA VAL A 188 13.74 -14.60 7.54
C VAL A 188 14.09 -13.47 8.48
N LYS A 189 14.05 -12.24 7.96
CA LYS A 189 14.32 -11.02 8.72
C LYS A 189 13.16 -10.03 8.58
N PRO A 190 12.14 -10.13 9.44
CA PRO A 190 11.11 -9.10 9.50
C PRO A 190 11.74 -7.72 9.70
N SER A 191 11.29 -6.74 8.93
CA SER A 191 11.87 -5.38 8.96
C SER A 191 10.88 -4.30 9.36
N ILE A 192 9.59 -4.53 9.11
CA ILE A 192 8.52 -3.57 9.41
C ILE A 192 7.28 -4.24 9.98
N ILE A 193 6.53 -3.47 10.75
CA ILE A 193 5.21 -3.82 11.23
C ILE A 193 4.24 -2.77 10.69
N VAL A 194 3.22 -3.19 9.97
CA VAL A 194 2.20 -2.29 9.42
C VAL A 194 0.88 -2.52 10.11
N VAL A 195 0.24 -1.44 10.53
CA VAL A 195 -1.03 -1.46 11.26
C VAL A 195 -1.96 -0.35 10.76
N ASN A 196 -3.26 -0.51 10.95
CA ASN A 196 -4.19 0.59 10.75
C ASN A 196 -4.00 1.65 11.85
N PRO A 197 -4.21 2.95 11.57
CA PRO A 197 -4.12 4.01 12.58
C PRO A 197 -4.96 3.76 13.85
N LEU A 198 -6.15 3.18 13.72
CA LEU A 198 -6.97 2.78 14.89
C LEU A 198 -6.35 1.62 15.68
N THR A 199 -5.66 0.71 15.00
CA THR A 199 -4.90 -0.36 15.66
C THR A 199 -3.67 0.20 16.36
N TYR A 200 -3.06 1.24 15.79
CA TYR A 200 -1.94 1.94 16.40
C TYR A 200 -2.37 2.61 17.74
N ASP A 201 -3.52 3.28 17.75
CA ASP A 201 -4.09 3.87 18.96
C ASP A 201 -4.38 2.80 20.03
N LEU A 202 -4.94 1.65 19.64
CA LEU A 202 -5.15 0.52 20.53
C LEU A 202 -3.82 0.02 21.15
N ILE A 203 -2.75 -0.06 20.36
CA ILE A 203 -1.41 -0.42 20.86
C ILE A 203 -0.94 0.58 21.90
N GLU A 204 -1.13 1.88 21.68
CA GLU A 204 -0.76 2.91 22.64
C GLU A 204 -1.55 2.78 23.96
N GLN A 205 -2.85 2.53 23.89
CA GLN A 205 -3.70 2.30 25.05
C GLN A 205 -3.24 1.08 25.85
N GLU A 206 -2.99 -0.05 25.17
CA GLU A 206 -2.50 -1.26 25.81
C GLU A 206 -1.14 -1.08 26.51
N GLU A 207 -0.28 -0.20 25.97
CA GLU A 207 1.04 0.06 26.56
C GLU A 207 0.96 1.05 27.74
N GLN A 208 0.01 2.00 27.73
CA GLN A 208 -0.24 2.89 28.88
C GLN A 208 -0.69 2.12 30.13
N ASP A 209 -1.44 1.03 29.95
CA ASP A 209 -1.89 0.16 31.03
C ASP A 209 -0.78 -0.75 31.60
N ARG A 210 0.45 -0.64 31.13
CA ARG A 210 1.56 -1.40 31.71
C ARG A 210 2.08 -0.71 32.98
N PRO A 211 2.30 -1.44 34.07
CA PRO A 211 2.98 -0.88 35.25
C PRO A 211 4.41 -0.48 34.86
N THR A 212 4.77 0.69 35.21
CA THR A 212 6.03 1.46 35.11
C THR A 212 7.26 0.66 34.64
N ASN A 213 7.97 1.19 33.63
CA ASN A 213 9.27 0.79 33.07
C ASN A 213 9.30 0.18 31.66
N VAL A 214 8.27 0.32 30.87
CA VAL A 214 8.40 -0.02 29.46
C VAL A 214 9.10 1.14 28.74
N LYS A 215 10.34 0.93 28.32
CA LYS A 215 11.07 1.90 27.48
C LYS A 215 10.36 2.00 26.14
N GLN A 216 9.89 3.20 25.80
CA GLN A 216 9.42 3.49 24.46
C GLN A 216 10.62 3.55 23.53
N TYR A 217 10.63 2.74 22.51
CA TYR A 217 11.63 2.76 21.46
C TYR A 217 11.10 3.57 20.29
N THR A 218 11.87 4.56 19.86
CA THR A 218 11.59 5.33 18.64
C THR A 218 12.63 5.00 17.58
N VAL A 219 12.19 4.90 16.34
CA VAL A 219 13.04 4.63 15.17
C VAL A 219 12.94 5.82 14.23
N ASP A 220 14.09 6.34 13.82
CA ASP A 220 14.14 7.37 12.79
C ASP A 220 13.94 6.71 11.41
N MET A 221 12.85 7.03 10.73
CA MET A 221 12.48 6.41 9.47
C MET A 221 12.97 7.15 8.23
N THR A 222 12.89 8.45 8.24
CA THR A 222 13.34 9.33 7.16
C THR A 222 13.48 10.72 7.77
N ALA A 223 14.38 11.56 7.27
CA ALA A 223 14.73 12.87 7.76
C ALA A 223 13.66 13.53 8.69
N GLY A 224 13.80 13.31 10.00
CA GLY A 224 13.02 13.99 11.04
C GLY A 224 11.73 13.31 11.50
N THR A 225 11.29 12.19 10.91
CA THR A 225 10.09 11.48 11.37
C THR A 225 10.45 10.34 12.30
N LYS A 226 10.04 10.44 13.57
CA LYS A 226 10.20 9.38 14.57
C LYS A 226 8.94 8.52 14.61
N VAL A 227 9.12 7.22 14.48
CA VAL A 227 8.05 6.23 14.55
C VAL A 227 8.31 5.33 15.75
N ARG A 228 7.24 4.94 16.44
CA ARG A 228 7.35 3.97 17.53
C ARG A 228 7.86 2.64 17.01
N GLY A 229 8.76 2.03 17.77
CA GLY A 229 9.28 0.71 17.49
C GLY A 229 8.99 -0.28 18.60
N VAL A 230 8.87 -1.55 18.26
CA VAL A 230 8.78 -2.68 19.21
C VAL A 230 10.14 -3.37 19.27
N MET A 231 10.66 -3.54 20.48
CA MET A 231 11.87 -4.34 20.70
C MET A 231 11.56 -5.82 20.49
N THR A 232 12.26 -6.42 19.54
CA THR A 232 12.07 -7.84 19.18
C THR A 232 13.40 -8.58 19.17
N ALA A 233 13.37 -9.89 18.93
CA ALA A 233 14.59 -10.70 18.75
C ALA A 233 15.49 -10.24 17.60
N MET A 234 14.93 -9.52 16.61
CA MET A 234 15.65 -8.97 15.45
C MET A 234 16.03 -7.49 15.63
N GLY A 235 15.91 -6.95 16.85
CA GLY A 235 16.13 -5.55 17.16
C GLY A 235 14.82 -4.76 17.24
N VAL A 236 14.90 -3.46 17.09
CA VAL A 236 13.73 -2.56 17.14
C VAL A 236 13.08 -2.50 15.76
N LEU A 237 11.86 -3.00 15.64
CA LEU A 237 11.08 -2.92 14.42
C LEU A 237 10.12 -1.72 14.46
N PRO A 238 10.10 -0.87 13.42
CA PRO A 238 9.19 0.26 13.35
C PRO A 238 7.74 -0.19 13.13
N ILE A 239 6.80 0.45 13.81
CA ILE A 239 5.37 0.30 13.54
C ILE A 239 4.94 1.44 12.62
N ILE A 240 4.45 1.10 11.44
CA ILE A 240 4.03 2.05 10.41
C ILE A 240 2.51 2.06 10.35
N PRO A 241 1.86 3.21 10.62
CA PRO A 241 0.42 3.33 10.41
C PRO A 241 0.10 3.44 8.91
N ASP A 242 -0.74 2.53 8.40
CA ASP A 242 -1.26 2.58 7.04
C ASP A 242 -2.80 2.57 7.09
N PRO A 243 -3.46 3.64 6.62
CA PRO A 243 -4.92 3.76 6.67
C PRO A 243 -5.64 2.74 5.78
N TYR A 244 -4.97 2.19 4.77
CA TYR A 244 -5.55 1.26 3.81
C TYR A 244 -5.52 -0.20 4.28
N LEU A 245 -4.83 -0.52 5.38
CA LEU A 245 -4.94 -1.84 6.00
C LEU A 245 -6.36 -1.98 6.57
N PRO A 246 -7.21 -2.88 6.01
CA PRO A 246 -8.62 -2.91 6.36
C PRO A 246 -8.85 -3.43 7.78
N LEU A 247 -9.78 -2.78 8.48
CA LEU A 247 -10.41 -3.27 9.70
C LEU A 247 -11.65 -4.05 9.29
N ALA A 248 -11.76 -5.30 9.70
CA ALA A 248 -12.96 -6.10 9.45
C ALA A 248 -13.90 -6.03 10.65
N ASP A 249 -15.21 -6.00 10.38
CA ASP A 249 -16.21 -6.16 11.43
C ASP A 249 -16.26 -7.62 11.86
N ALA A 250 -16.07 -7.86 13.16
CA ALA A 250 -16.09 -9.19 13.75
C ALA A 250 -17.45 -9.56 14.36
N GLY A 251 -18.47 -8.73 14.16
CA GLY A 251 -19.80 -8.86 14.75
C GLY A 251 -19.87 -8.35 16.19
N SER A 252 -21.08 -8.16 16.70
CA SER A 252 -21.34 -7.67 18.07
C SER A 252 -20.65 -6.34 18.45
N GLY A 253 -20.41 -5.48 17.45
CA GLY A 253 -19.71 -4.20 17.65
C GLY A 253 -18.19 -4.31 17.79
N LYS A 254 -17.64 -5.50 17.71
CA LYS A 254 -16.19 -5.75 17.76
C LYS A 254 -15.54 -5.56 16.39
N LYS A 255 -14.28 -5.09 16.39
CA LYS A 255 -13.47 -4.95 15.17
C LYS A 255 -12.27 -5.89 15.19
N ALA A 256 -11.96 -6.45 14.03
CA ALA A 256 -10.78 -7.28 13.85
C ALA A 256 -9.60 -6.39 13.42
N HIS A 257 -8.71 -6.13 14.34
CA HIS A 257 -7.49 -5.36 14.16
C HIS A 257 -6.40 -6.23 13.58
N LYS A 258 -5.91 -5.87 12.39
CA LYS A 258 -4.85 -6.61 11.71
C LYS A 258 -3.50 -5.96 11.94
N VAL A 259 -2.49 -6.79 12.17
CA VAL A 259 -1.09 -6.40 12.30
C VAL A 259 -0.29 -7.21 11.28
N ALA A 260 0.29 -6.57 10.30
CA ALA A 260 1.10 -7.21 9.27
C ALA A 260 2.58 -7.09 9.63
N ILE A 261 3.26 -8.20 9.86
CA ILE A 261 4.70 -8.29 10.07
C ILE A 261 5.32 -8.67 8.74
N LEU A 262 6.14 -7.79 8.17
CA LEU A 262 6.62 -7.91 6.81
C LEU A 262 8.14 -7.81 6.74
N SER A 263 8.71 -8.49 5.73
CA SER A 263 10.11 -8.39 5.32
C SER A 263 10.20 -7.59 4.04
N GLU A 264 10.60 -6.30 4.10
CA GLU A 264 10.62 -5.39 2.94
C GLU A 264 11.44 -5.93 1.78
N ASN A 265 12.55 -6.58 2.07
CA ASN A 265 13.44 -7.15 1.04
C ASN A 265 12.79 -8.24 0.18
N LEU A 266 11.71 -8.85 0.68
CA LEU A 266 10.94 -9.90 0.00
C LEU A 266 9.67 -9.37 -0.67
N LEU A 267 9.30 -8.13 -0.44
CA LEU A 267 8.25 -7.44 -1.20
C LEU A 267 8.86 -6.85 -2.46
N THR A 268 8.16 -6.97 -3.56
CA THR A 268 8.62 -6.40 -4.85
C THR A 268 7.42 -5.93 -5.66
N ARG A 269 7.48 -4.69 -6.14
CA ARG A 269 6.57 -4.17 -7.13
C ARG A 269 7.20 -4.30 -8.51
N TYR A 270 6.63 -5.11 -9.37
CA TYR A 270 7.06 -5.22 -10.76
C TYR A 270 6.24 -4.26 -11.62
N TYR A 271 6.89 -3.46 -12.46
CA TYR A 271 6.24 -2.50 -13.34
C TYR A 271 6.67 -2.67 -14.80
N VAL A 272 5.82 -2.24 -15.71
CA VAL A 272 6.10 -2.14 -17.14
C VAL A 272 6.12 -0.68 -17.56
N GLY A 273 7.16 -0.31 -18.27
CA GLY A 273 7.33 1.07 -18.77
C GLY A 273 7.91 2.00 -17.73
N SER A 274 7.12 2.57 -16.84
CA SER A 274 7.54 3.51 -15.80
C SER A 274 7.10 3.02 -14.41
N ASP A 275 7.89 3.32 -13.39
CA ASP A 275 7.55 3.09 -11.99
C ASP A 275 6.52 4.09 -11.43
N LYS A 276 6.28 5.16 -12.18
CA LYS A 276 5.30 6.21 -11.87
C LYS A 276 4.17 6.21 -12.90
N PRO A 277 2.96 6.67 -12.53
CA PRO A 277 1.87 6.85 -13.48
C PRO A 277 2.30 7.72 -14.66
N ARG A 278 1.90 7.33 -15.85
CA ARG A 278 2.10 8.14 -17.07
C ARG A 278 0.81 8.84 -17.42
N ILE A 279 0.94 10.09 -17.79
CA ILE A 279 -0.18 10.90 -18.24
C ILE A 279 -0.10 11.00 -19.77
N PHE A 280 -1.20 10.68 -20.41
CA PHE A 280 -1.39 10.82 -21.85
C PHE A 280 -2.47 11.87 -22.09
N GLY A 281 -2.16 12.90 -22.89
CA GLY A 281 -3.14 13.83 -23.41
C GLY A 281 -3.59 13.35 -24.78
N PHE A 282 -4.88 13.17 -24.95
CA PHE A 282 -5.52 12.94 -26.22
C PHE A 282 -6.14 14.26 -26.66
N GLY A 283 -5.86 14.70 -27.90
CA GLY A 283 -6.51 15.87 -28.45
C GLY A 283 -8.02 15.67 -28.61
N MET A 284 -8.70 16.64 -29.22
CA MET A 284 -10.13 16.54 -29.50
C MET A 284 -10.44 15.27 -30.27
N GLY A 285 -11.38 14.49 -29.77
CA GLY A 285 -11.86 13.29 -30.45
C GLY A 285 -12.66 13.65 -31.72
N ASP A 286 -12.73 12.73 -32.68
CA ASP A 286 -13.45 12.93 -33.95
C ASP A 286 -14.96 13.19 -33.77
N GLU A 287 -15.54 12.79 -32.65
CA GLU A 287 -16.99 12.90 -32.41
C GLU A 287 -17.37 13.94 -31.35
N THR A 288 -16.40 14.37 -30.52
CA THR A 288 -16.66 15.33 -29.45
C THR A 288 -15.54 16.37 -29.37
N LEU A 289 -15.92 17.64 -29.16
CA LEU A 289 -14.98 18.75 -28.93
C LEU A 289 -14.42 18.72 -27.49
N ASN A 290 -14.12 17.55 -26.97
CA ASN A 290 -13.63 17.37 -25.62
C ASN A 290 -12.16 16.94 -25.65
N GLU A 291 -11.35 17.54 -24.79
CA GLU A 291 -9.97 17.12 -24.55
C GLU A 291 -9.95 16.08 -23.43
N LYS A 292 -9.21 14.98 -23.65
CA LYS A 292 -9.12 13.87 -22.71
C LYS A 292 -7.69 13.72 -22.20
N TYR A 293 -7.56 13.50 -20.90
CA TYR A 293 -6.31 13.12 -20.26
C TYR A 293 -6.51 11.79 -19.55
N MET A 294 -5.58 10.88 -19.71
CA MET A 294 -5.60 9.58 -19.08
C MET A 294 -4.31 9.34 -18.32
N ALA A 295 -4.44 8.99 -17.05
CA ALA A 295 -3.34 8.44 -16.26
C ALA A 295 -3.35 6.91 -16.36
N LEU A 296 -2.19 6.33 -16.58
CA LEU A 296 -2.03 4.90 -16.77
C LEU A 296 -0.81 4.38 -16.01
N GLN A 297 -0.97 3.26 -15.32
CA GLN A 297 0.14 2.51 -14.72
C GLN A 297 -0.05 1.01 -14.92
N TYR A 298 1.08 0.33 -15.20
CA TYR A 298 1.14 -1.12 -15.30
C TYR A 298 2.06 -1.67 -14.23
N ASP A 299 1.53 -2.39 -13.28
CA ASP A 299 2.33 -3.03 -12.26
C ASP A 299 1.65 -4.24 -11.61
N CYS A 300 2.39 -4.95 -10.76
CA CYS A 300 1.88 -5.94 -9.83
C CYS A 300 2.76 -5.97 -8.59
N ILE A 301 2.19 -6.41 -7.48
CA ILE A 301 2.88 -6.50 -6.20
C ILE A 301 2.97 -7.95 -5.79
N VAL A 302 4.18 -8.36 -5.44
CA VAL A 302 4.50 -9.74 -5.10
C VAL A 302 5.15 -9.80 -3.73
N ALA A 303 4.57 -10.60 -2.85
CA ALA A 303 5.18 -11.01 -1.59
C ALA A 303 5.92 -12.33 -1.79
N LYS A 304 7.24 -12.26 -1.94
CA LYS A 304 8.08 -13.46 -2.02
C LYS A 304 8.17 -14.12 -0.66
N GLY A 305 8.09 -15.43 -0.64
CA GLY A 305 8.09 -16.14 0.62
C GLY A 305 6.84 -15.92 1.46
N ALA A 306 5.69 -15.73 0.83
CA ALA A 306 4.40 -15.49 1.47
C ALA A 306 4.02 -16.56 2.50
N GLU A 307 4.52 -17.78 2.34
CA GLU A 307 4.28 -18.91 3.23
C GLU A 307 5.17 -18.94 4.47
N TYR A 308 6.25 -18.15 4.54
CA TYR A 308 7.24 -18.29 5.61
C TYR A 308 7.89 -17.00 6.09
N ALA A 309 7.80 -15.91 5.32
CA ALA A 309 8.53 -14.68 5.62
C ALA A 309 7.64 -13.53 6.11
N HIS A 310 6.35 -13.65 5.93
CA HIS A 310 5.37 -12.63 6.31
C HIS A 310 4.29 -13.24 7.18
N THR A 311 3.74 -12.48 8.11
CA THR A 311 2.66 -12.96 8.98
C THR A 311 1.64 -11.85 9.21
N ILE A 312 0.37 -12.22 9.23
CA ILE A 312 -0.73 -11.33 9.59
C ILE A 312 -1.31 -11.83 10.91
N LEU A 313 -1.23 -11.00 11.94
CA LEU A 313 -1.87 -11.24 13.22
C LEU A 313 -3.20 -10.50 13.28
N THR A 314 -4.21 -11.12 13.86
CA THR A 314 -5.55 -10.52 14.02
C THR A 314 -5.96 -10.54 15.48
N LYS A 315 -6.33 -9.38 16.03
CA LYS A 315 -6.93 -9.22 17.36
C LYS A 315 -8.34 -8.71 17.22
N THR A 316 -9.29 -9.37 17.87
CA THR A 316 -10.69 -8.93 17.91
C THR A 316 -10.94 -8.20 19.23
N VAL A 317 -11.35 -6.94 19.15
CA VAL A 317 -11.64 -6.07 20.31
C VAL A 317 -12.97 -5.36 20.13
#